data_b14521210c33969c2de7346ebb2f6451
#
_entry.id   b14521210c33969c2de7346ebb2f6451
#
_cell.length_a   1.000
_cell.length_b   1.000
_cell.length_c   1.000
_cell.angle_alpha   90.00
_cell.angle_beta   90.00
_cell.angle_gamma   90.00
#
_symmetry.space_group_name_H-M   'P 1'
#
loop_
_entity.id
_entity.type
_entity.pdbx_description
1 polymer ?
#
loop_
_entity_poly.entity_id
_entity_poly.type
_entity_poly.pdbx_seq_one_letter_code
_entity_poly.pdbx_strand_id
1 'polypeptide(L)'
;MSPLRRVVLGPSVALTLLLTGPASFAEMPQMELNGDIDAGKDVALTRAKGNCIACHMIPGGEAPGSIGPALIAMQSRYPSKEEVARQIWDPTVKNPDVVMPPFGKHGILTNQEFVDVVEYVWSL
;
A
#
# COMPACT_ATOMS: atom_id res chain seq x y z
N MET A 1 -2.08 -68.28 39.71
CA MET A 1 -2.02 -68.22 38.25
C MET A 1 -2.79 -67.01 37.80
N SER A 2 -2.10 -65.90 37.59
CA SER A 2 -2.70 -64.63 37.19
C SER A 2 -2.53 -64.45 35.67
N PRO A 3 -3.58 -64.06 34.92
CA PRO A 3 -3.45 -63.80 33.50
C PRO A 3 -2.85 -62.39 33.22
N LEU A 4 -1.79 -62.38 32.45
CA LEU A 4 -1.14 -61.18 31.92
C LEU A 4 -2.12 -60.45 30.97
N ARG A 5 -2.53 -59.20 31.33
CA ARG A 5 -3.24 -58.31 30.43
C ARG A 5 -2.26 -57.74 29.42
N ARG A 6 -2.44 -58.07 28.16
CA ARG A 6 -1.74 -57.44 27.03
C ARG A 6 -2.34 -56.05 26.80
N VAL A 7 -1.54 -55.03 27.03
CA VAL A 7 -1.83 -53.67 26.60
C VAL A 7 -1.53 -53.54 25.14
N VAL A 8 -2.54 -53.36 24.30
CA VAL A 8 -2.40 -53.07 22.87
C VAL A 8 -2.23 -51.55 22.75
N LEU A 9 -1.02 -51.08 22.47
CA LEU A 9 -0.78 -49.73 22.05
C LEU A 9 -1.26 -49.54 20.60
N GLY A 10 -2.34 -48.83 20.42
CA GLY A 10 -2.78 -48.38 19.09
C GLY A 10 -1.89 -47.26 18.54
N PRO A 11 -1.71 -47.19 17.20
CA PRO A 11 -0.92 -46.12 16.61
C PRO A 11 -1.61 -44.75 16.79
N SER A 12 -0.93 -43.84 17.49
CA SER A 12 -1.33 -42.42 17.56
C SER A 12 -1.07 -41.79 16.23
N VAL A 13 -2.14 -41.50 15.47
CA VAL A 13 -2.06 -40.69 14.26
C VAL A 13 -1.91 -39.25 14.71
N ALA A 14 -0.71 -38.70 14.61
CA ALA A 14 -0.45 -37.26 14.79
C ALA A 14 -1.05 -36.50 13.62
N LEU A 15 -2.19 -35.85 13.87
CA LEU A 15 -2.82 -34.94 12.92
C LEU A 15 -1.99 -33.65 12.85
N THR A 16 -1.11 -33.57 11.85
CA THR A 16 -0.32 -32.35 11.57
C THR A 16 -1.26 -31.31 10.97
N LEU A 17 -1.69 -30.33 11.79
CA LEU A 17 -2.43 -29.16 11.33
C LEU A 17 -1.47 -28.29 10.52
N LEU A 18 -1.56 -28.34 9.18
CA LEU A 18 -0.94 -27.37 8.28
C LEU A 18 -1.67 -26.04 8.47
N LEU A 19 -1.06 -25.14 9.23
CA LEU A 19 -1.47 -23.73 9.32
C LEU A 19 -1.10 -23.05 7.99
N THR A 20 -2.03 -23.09 7.02
CA THR A 20 -1.97 -22.18 5.87
C THR A 20 -2.32 -20.80 6.38
N GLY A 21 -1.30 -20.02 6.74
CA GLY A 21 -1.47 -18.60 7.04
C GLY A 21 -2.06 -17.88 5.82
N PRO A 22 -2.91 -16.86 6.01
CA PRO A 22 -3.37 -16.05 4.89
C PRO A 22 -2.16 -15.48 4.15
N ALA A 23 -2.19 -15.52 2.82
CA ALA A 23 -1.18 -14.87 2.00
C ALA A 23 -1.14 -13.38 2.41
N SER A 24 -0.03 -12.95 3.04
CA SER A 24 0.19 -11.56 3.34
C SER A 24 0.33 -10.81 2.02
N PHE A 25 -0.76 -10.21 1.56
CA PHE A 25 -0.61 -9.08 0.64
C PHE A 25 0.30 -8.07 1.36
N ALA A 26 1.32 -7.55 0.67
CA ALA A 26 2.26 -6.61 1.27
C ALA A 26 1.48 -5.36 1.73
N GLU A 27 1.00 -5.41 2.95
CA GLU A 27 0.28 -4.30 3.58
C GLU A 27 1.25 -3.12 3.73
N MET A 28 0.73 -1.90 3.58
CA MET A 28 1.53 -0.71 3.82
C MET A 28 2.11 -0.76 5.24
N PRO A 29 3.44 -0.68 5.42
CA PRO A 29 4.02 -0.69 6.75
C PRO A 29 3.52 0.51 7.57
N GLN A 30 3.47 0.35 8.89
CA GLN A 30 3.15 1.44 9.79
C GLN A 30 4.27 2.48 9.70
N MET A 31 3.92 3.70 9.32
CA MET A 31 4.83 4.83 9.24
C MET A 31 4.13 6.13 9.61
N GLU A 32 4.89 7.07 10.18
CA GLU A 32 4.38 8.41 10.46
C GLU A 32 4.20 9.18 9.14
N LEU A 33 2.98 9.66 8.89
CA LEU A 33 2.63 10.40 7.68
C LEU A 33 2.78 11.91 7.89
N ASN A 34 3.97 12.35 8.33
CA ASN A 34 4.33 13.74 8.59
C ASN A 34 5.45 14.15 7.64
N GLY A 35 5.14 14.24 6.35
CA GLY A 35 6.07 14.60 5.29
C GLY A 35 6.22 16.10 5.09
N ASP A 36 7.14 16.47 4.22
CA ASP A 36 7.36 17.83 3.75
C ASP A 36 6.55 18.07 2.47
N ILE A 37 5.69 19.10 2.47
CA ILE A 37 4.79 19.42 1.34
C ILE A 37 5.58 19.85 0.10
N ASP A 38 6.63 20.65 0.27
CA ASP A 38 7.43 21.15 -0.86
C ASP A 38 8.28 20.02 -1.47
N ALA A 39 8.90 19.19 -0.65
CA ALA A 39 9.58 17.98 -1.11
C ALA A 39 8.61 17.01 -1.81
N GLY A 40 7.42 16.82 -1.27
CA GLY A 40 6.38 16.00 -1.87
C GLY A 40 5.90 16.53 -3.21
N LYS A 41 5.78 17.85 -3.35
CA LYS A 41 5.49 18.51 -4.62
C LYS A 41 6.57 18.24 -5.66
N ASP A 42 7.84 18.33 -5.27
CA ASP A 42 8.96 18.05 -6.15
C ASP A 42 8.96 16.59 -6.61
N VAL A 43 8.68 15.66 -5.71
CA VAL A 43 8.53 14.23 -6.06
C VAL A 43 7.37 14.03 -7.04
N ALA A 44 6.21 14.63 -6.78
CA ALA A 44 5.01 14.46 -7.60
C ALA A 44 5.17 15.02 -9.02
N LEU A 45 5.91 16.10 -9.19
CA LEU A 45 6.10 16.77 -10.47
C LEU A 45 7.35 16.31 -11.22
N THR A 46 8.34 15.71 -10.54
CA THR A 46 9.58 15.27 -11.16
C THR A 46 9.38 13.99 -11.98
N ARG A 47 9.69 14.06 -13.28
CA ARG A 47 9.50 12.97 -14.25
C ARG A 47 10.26 11.69 -13.89
N ALA A 48 11.40 11.81 -13.25
CA ALA A 48 12.26 10.68 -12.85
C ALA A 48 11.87 10.08 -11.48
N LYS A 49 10.83 10.62 -10.83
CA LYS A 49 10.37 10.18 -9.51
C LYS A 49 8.89 9.76 -9.57
N GLY A 50 8.01 10.45 -8.85
CA GLY A 50 6.59 10.13 -8.82
C GLY A 50 5.88 10.38 -10.15
N ASN A 51 6.22 11.49 -10.82
CA ASN A 51 5.62 11.89 -12.10
C ASN A 51 4.08 11.84 -12.12
N CYS A 52 3.47 12.19 -11.00
CA CYS A 52 2.02 12.08 -10.81
C CYS A 52 1.25 12.94 -11.82
N ILE A 53 1.87 14.06 -12.22
CA ILE A 53 1.31 14.98 -13.22
C ILE A 53 1.12 14.35 -14.60
N ALA A 54 1.86 13.31 -14.93
CA ALA A 54 1.70 12.60 -16.21
C ALA A 54 0.29 12.01 -16.37
N CYS A 55 -0.38 11.68 -15.26
CA CYS A 55 -1.69 11.07 -15.26
C CYS A 55 -2.77 11.95 -14.59
N HIS A 56 -2.40 12.79 -13.63
CA HIS A 56 -3.33 13.57 -12.83
C HIS A 56 -3.23 15.08 -13.13
N MET A 57 -4.36 15.73 -13.16
CA MET A 57 -4.39 17.19 -13.06
C MET A 57 -4.02 17.58 -11.63
N ILE A 58 -2.98 18.42 -11.49
CA ILE A 58 -2.49 18.94 -10.21
C ILE A 58 -2.43 20.47 -10.31
N PRO A 59 -3.00 21.22 -9.36
CA PRO A 59 -2.96 22.68 -9.38
C PRO A 59 -1.53 23.22 -9.47
N GLY A 60 -1.30 24.16 -10.38
CA GLY A 60 0.03 24.75 -10.60
C GLY A 60 1.02 23.87 -11.36
N GLY A 61 0.64 22.67 -11.79
CA GLY A 61 1.44 21.82 -12.66
C GLY A 61 1.30 22.20 -14.13
N GLU A 62 2.34 21.96 -14.92
CA GLU A 62 2.35 22.21 -16.37
C GLU A 62 2.02 20.95 -17.16
N ALA A 63 1.20 21.06 -18.20
CA ALA A 63 0.81 19.98 -19.11
C ALA A 63 0.33 18.69 -18.39
N PRO A 64 -0.69 18.78 -17.52
CA PRO A 64 -1.16 17.63 -16.76
C PRO A 64 -1.85 16.59 -17.64
N GLY A 65 -1.70 15.31 -17.26
CA GLY A 65 -2.46 14.21 -17.86
C GLY A 65 -3.92 14.20 -17.42
N SER A 66 -4.70 13.34 -18.05
CA SER A 66 -6.13 13.15 -17.78
C SER A 66 -6.53 11.68 -17.57
N ILE A 67 -5.55 10.79 -17.39
CA ILE A 67 -5.78 9.36 -17.17
C ILE A 67 -6.36 9.11 -15.77
N GLY A 68 -5.79 9.79 -14.77
CA GLY A 68 -6.26 9.74 -13.39
C GLY A 68 -7.17 10.91 -13.02
N PRO A 69 -7.92 10.83 -11.91
CA PRO A 69 -8.74 11.93 -11.42
C PRO A 69 -7.87 13.13 -11.02
N ALA A 70 -8.44 14.33 -11.09
CA ALA A 70 -7.79 15.53 -10.59
C ALA A 70 -7.46 15.40 -9.09
N LEU A 71 -6.25 15.79 -8.70
CA LEU A 71 -5.83 15.84 -7.30
C LEU A 71 -6.17 17.22 -6.73
N ILE A 72 -7.41 17.35 -6.29
CA ILE A 72 -7.97 18.57 -5.69
C ILE A 72 -8.96 18.20 -4.60
N ALA A 73 -9.09 19.05 -3.60
CA ALA A 73 -10.02 18.87 -2.49
C ALA A 73 -9.91 17.48 -1.83
N MET A 74 -8.69 17.00 -1.65
CA MET A 74 -8.41 15.64 -1.23
C MET A 74 -9.00 15.34 0.15
N GLN A 75 -8.91 16.27 1.09
CA GLN A 75 -9.48 16.14 2.43
C GLN A 75 -11.01 16.03 2.45
N SER A 76 -11.68 16.51 1.40
CA SER A 76 -13.14 16.37 1.26
C SER A 76 -13.53 15.04 0.58
N ARG A 77 -12.60 14.41 -0.12
CA ARG A 77 -12.84 13.20 -0.94
C ARG A 77 -12.42 11.92 -0.25
N TYR A 78 -11.48 12.01 0.67
CA TYR A 78 -10.96 10.88 1.41
C TYR A 78 -11.22 11.05 2.91
N PRO A 79 -11.57 9.99 3.63
CA PRO A 79 -11.88 10.07 5.06
C PRO A 79 -10.66 10.36 5.92
N SER A 80 -9.45 10.03 5.43
CA SER A 80 -8.21 10.28 6.14
C SER A 80 -7.00 10.29 5.22
N LYS A 81 -5.87 10.82 5.71
CA LYS A 81 -4.57 10.80 5.03
C LYS A 81 -4.07 9.37 4.79
N GLU A 82 -4.35 8.47 5.71
CA GLU A 82 -4.00 7.05 5.61
C GLU A 82 -4.67 6.38 4.42
N GLU A 83 -5.90 6.77 4.07
CA GLU A 83 -6.57 6.25 2.88
C GLU A 83 -5.91 6.74 1.59
N VAL A 84 -5.42 7.97 1.56
CA VAL A 84 -4.61 8.49 0.45
C VAL A 84 -3.28 7.73 0.37
N ALA A 85 -2.64 7.52 1.52
CA ALA A 85 -1.39 6.76 1.59
C ALA A 85 -1.57 5.33 1.05
N ARG A 86 -2.61 4.60 1.47
CA ARG A 86 -2.91 3.25 0.95
C ARG A 86 -3.13 3.25 -0.56
N GLN A 87 -3.83 4.26 -1.08
CA GLN A 87 -4.07 4.40 -2.52
C GLN A 87 -2.78 4.61 -3.31
N ILE A 88 -1.82 5.38 -2.79
CA ILE A 88 -0.51 5.61 -3.42
C ILE A 88 0.40 4.41 -3.21
N TRP A 89 0.30 3.73 -2.05
CA TRP A 89 1.10 2.56 -1.74
C TRP A 89 0.84 1.41 -2.71
N ASP A 90 -0.41 0.98 -2.79
CA ASP A 90 -0.84 -0.12 -3.67
C ASP A 90 -2.29 0.10 -4.16
N PRO A 91 -2.48 0.78 -5.27
CA PRO A 91 -3.82 1.01 -5.83
C PRO A 91 -4.49 -0.27 -6.34
N THR A 92 -3.71 -1.33 -6.58
CA THR A 92 -4.24 -2.61 -7.09
C THR A 92 -5.12 -3.34 -6.08
N VAL A 93 -5.03 -2.98 -4.79
CA VAL A 93 -5.91 -3.53 -3.74
C VAL A 93 -7.37 -3.14 -4.00
N LYS A 94 -7.63 -1.91 -4.45
CA LYS A 94 -8.99 -1.42 -4.75
C LYS A 94 -9.42 -1.74 -6.18
N ASN A 95 -8.49 -1.71 -7.12
CA ASN A 95 -8.75 -2.01 -8.53
C ASN A 95 -7.56 -2.78 -9.12
N PRO A 96 -7.66 -4.11 -9.30
CA PRO A 96 -6.56 -4.91 -9.85
C PRO A 96 -6.11 -4.51 -11.26
N ASP A 97 -6.99 -3.85 -12.03
CA ASP A 97 -6.73 -3.44 -13.42
C ASP A 97 -6.28 -1.97 -13.53
N VAL A 98 -5.96 -1.33 -12.40
CA VAL A 98 -5.53 0.07 -12.39
C VAL A 98 -4.18 0.26 -13.09
N VAL A 99 -4.06 1.36 -13.85
CA VAL A 99 -2.79 1.72 -14.51
C VAL A 99 -1.85 2.53 -13.60
N MET A 100 -2.35 3.04 -12.47
CA MET A 100 -1.53 3.74 -11.48
C MET A 100 -0.52 2.77 -10.86
N PRO A 101 0.79 3.08 -10.88
CA PRO A 101 1.79 2.20 -10.29
C PRO A 101 1.66 2.10 -8.76
N PRO A 102 1.99 0.96 -8.15
CA PRO A 102 2.06 0.81 -6.69
C PRO A 102 3.38 1.38 -6.16
N PHE A 103 3.42 2.70 -5.98
CA PHE A 103 4.63 3.47 -5.70
C PHE A 103 5.37 3.02 -4.44
N GLY A 104 4.64 2.70 -3.37
CA GLY A 104 5.26 2.21 -2.15
C GLY A 104 5.61 0.73 -2.23
N LYS A 105 4.66 -0.11 -2.60
CA LYS A 105 4.81 -1.57 -2.64
C LYS A 105 5.96 -2.03 -3.54
N HIS A 106 6.16 -1.38 -4.67
CA HIS A 106 7.22 -1.70 -5.61
C HIS A 106 8.52 -0.91 -5.38
N GLY A 107 8.59 -0.11 -4.31
CA GLY A 107 9.78 0.69 -3.99
C GLY A 107 10.16 1.69 -5.09
N ILE A 108 9.17 2.22 -5.82
CA ILE A 108 9.38 3.26 -6.83
C ILE A 108 9.82 4.56 -6.18
N LEU A 109 9.27 4.85 -4.99
CA LEU A 109 9.68 5.93 -4.11
C LEU A 109 10.36 5.35 -2.88
N THR A 110 11.33 6.07 -2.33
CA THR A 110 11.83 5.79 -0.99
C THR A 110 10.73 6.05 0.05
N ASN A 111 10.88 5.53 1.26
CA ASN A 111 9.89 5.75 2.32
C ASN A 111 9.69 7.25 2.62
N GLN A 112 10.77 8.05 2.59
CA GLN A 112 10.67 9.50 2.82
C GLN A 112 9.94 10.18 1.66
N GLU A 113 10.31 9.91 0.42
CA GLU A 113 9.61 10.45 -0.76
C GLU A 113 8.13 10.06 -0.79
N PHE A 114 7.82 8.84 -0.34
CA PHE A 114 6.44 8.39 -0.21
C PHE A 114 5.67 9.21 0.82
N VAL A 115 6.22 9.40 2.01
CA VAL A 115 5.59 10.19 3.08
C VAL A 115 5.40 11.65 2.65
N ASP A 116 6.42 12.23 2.00
CA ASP A 116 6.37 13.61 1.50
C ASP A 116 5.28 13.79 0.42
N VAL A 117 5.20 12.88 -0.54
CA VAL A 117 4.17 12.95 -1.59
C VAL A 117 2.77 12.72 -1.05
N VAL A 118 2.60 11.88 -0.03
CA VAL A 118 1.30 11.71 0.66
C VAL A 118 0.89 13.01 1.34
N GLU A 119 1.81 13.69 2.03
CA GLU A 119 1.55 14.97 2.68
C GLU A 119 1.14 16.04 1.66
N TYR A 120 1.90 16.13 0.57
CA TYR A 120 1.57 17.07 -0.51
C TYR A 120 0.19 16.80 -1.11
N VAL A 121 -0.09 15.55 -1.52
CA VAL A 121 -1.38 15.18 -2.12
C VAL A 121 -2.53 15.43 -1.14
N TRP A 122 -2.34 15.14 0.15
CA TRP A 122 -3.33 15.43 1.18
C TRP A 122 -3.63 16.92 1.33
N SER A 123 -2.63 17.78 1.08
CA SER A 123 -2.76 19.24 1.18
C SER A 123 -3.52 19.89 0.01
N LEU A 124 -3.75 19.16 -1.07
CA LEU A 124 -4.48 19.61 -2.26
C LEU A 124 -6.01 19.49 -2.01
#